data_3f90efe95499b0c74bfc95f284eee059
#
_entry.id   3f90efe95499b0c74bfc95f284eee059
#
_cell.length_a   1.000
_cell.length_b   1.000
_cell.length_c   1.000
_cell.angle_alpha   90.00
_cell.angle_beta   90.00
_cell.angle_gamma   90.00
#
_symmetry.space_group_name_H-M   'P 1'
#
loop_
_entity.id
_entity.type
_entity.pdbx_description
1 polymer ?
#
loop_
_entity_poly.entity_id
_entity_poly.type
_entity_poly.pdbx_seq_one_letter_code
_entity_poly.pdbx_strand_id
1 'polypeptide(L)'
;MDKIIKEAYEYGKQFTKNGKLVDYLPDLTKANINKLGLAIVDENGKIHEEGEVNEKFAIMSIVKVILYLMALENYDYDEILKYVGIKPSSKAYNSLLDLEMGEDKKPINPFINAGAIVTSYLLFKKFADKTVEKIIERTRTLMESPDINYSKSLVETSMAVADSNFAMTYTLKKNKIIGNDISAYDLLLIYCKACSLMINTRELAKFASLLSRGGKNYKGEQIVSEKNAQKLRVLMATCGTYNFAGEFAMDVGLPAKSGVGGGLIATTNKGLGIAAYSPGLDELGNPLAPMKVLKYLSEKLNLSIY
;
A
#
# COMPACT_ATOMS: atom_id res chain seq x y z
N MET A 1 8.21 -24.30 6.73
CA MET A 1 7.80 -23.15 5.93
C MET A 1 8.03 -23.40 4.43
N ASP A 2 9.22 -23.83 4.00
CA ASP A 2 9.58 -23.96 2.57
C ASP A 2 8.63 -24.84 1.73
N LYS A 3 8.12 -25.95 2.29
CA LYS A 3 7.10 -26.78 1.62
C LYS A 3 5.78 -26.00 1.41
N ILE A 4 5.31 -25.28 2.42
CA ILE A 4 4.01 -24.58 2.37
C ILE A 4 4.07 -23.40 1.39
N ILE A 5 5.19 -22.67 1.35
CA ILE A 5 5.33 -21.54 0.42
C ILE A 5 5.34 -22.03 -1.04
N LYS A 6 5.99 -23.16 -1.31
CA LYS A 6 5.96 -23.79 -2.63
C LYS A 6 4.55 -24.24 -3.02
N GLU A 7 3.82 -24.90 -2.12
CA GLU A 7 2.42 -25.29 -2.36
C GLU A 7 1.53 -24.07 -2.62
N ALA A 8 1.70 -22.98 -1.83
CA ALA A 8 0.96 -21.73 -2.01
C ALA A 8 1.28 -21.06 -3.35
N TYR A 9 2.55 -21.05 -3.75
CA TYR A 9 2.99 -20.55 -5.05
C TYR A 9 2.35 -21.33 -6.20
N GLU A 10 2.45 -22.66 -6.20
CA GLU A 10 1.86 -23.52 -7.24
C GLU A 10 0.34 -23.35 -7.31
N TYR A 11 -0.32 -23.19 -6.17
CA TYR A 11 -1.75 -22.88 -6.13
C TYR A 11 -2.04 -21.51 -6.76
N GLY A 12 -1.32 -20.46 -6.36
CA GLY A 12 -1.52 -19.10 -6.88
C GLY A 12 -1.20 -18.98 -8.37
N LYS A 13 -0.20 -19.73 -8.86
CA LYS A 13 0.23 -19.73 -10.27
C LYS A 13 -0.90 -20.06 -11.25
N GLN A 14 -1.84 -20.87 -10.85
CA GLN A 14 -3.00 -21.25 -11.66
C GLN A 14 -3.92 -20.07 -11.97
N PHE A 15 -3.85 -19.00 -11.18
CA PHE A 15 -4.74 -17.83 -11.29
C PHE A 15 -4.09 -16.61 -11.97
N THR A 16 -2.81 -16.66 -12.31
CA THR A 16 -2.12 -15.48 -12.90
C THR A 16 -2.78 -14.96 -14.16
N LYS A 17 -3.25 -15.88 -15.05
CA LYS A 17 -3.89 -15.55 -16.32
C LYS A 17 -5.37 -15.13 -16.21
N ASN A 18 -5.97 -15.30 -15.05
CA ASN A 18 -7.38 -14.98 -14.82
C ASN A 18 -7.58 -13.49 -14.49
N GLY A 19 -6.52 -12.79 -14.10
CA GLY A 19 -6.54 -11.35 -13.89
C GLY A 19 -6.36 -10.57 -15.20
N LYS A 20 -6.56 -9.24 -15.12
CA LYS A 20 -6.34 -8.30 -16.21
C LYS A 20 -5.22 -7.33 -15.85
N LEU A 21 -4.36 -6.99 -16.82
CA LEU A 21 -3.38 -5.92 -16.63
C LEU A 21 -4.08 -4.57 -16.55
N VAL A 22 -3.48 -3.63 -15.82
CA VAL A 22 -3.89 -2.21 -15.86
C VAL A 22 -3.76 -1.70 -17.29
N ASP A 23 -4.79 -1.07 -17.82
CA ASP A 23 -4.87 -0.59 -19.21
C ASP A 23 -4.65 0.93 -19.36
N TYR A 24 -4.83 1.70 -18.27
CA TYR A 24 -4.72 3.16 -18.28
C TYR A 24 -3.31 3.70 -17.96
N LEU A 25 -2.36 2.84 -17.55
CA LEU A 25 -0.96 3.21 -17.29
C LEU A 25 -0.02 2.43 -18.20
N PRO A 26 0.51 3.04 -19.27
CA PRO A 26 1.31 2.37 -20.30
C PRO A 26 2.52 1.57 -19.79
N ASP A 27 3.13 2.01 -18.68
CA ASP A 27 4.24 1.28 -18.06
C ASP A 27 3.80 -0.05 -17.44
N LEU A 28 2.57 -0.12 -16.91
CA LEU A 28 2.04 -1.33 -16.27
C LEU A 28 1.42 -2.31 -17.26
N THR A 29 0.98 -1.85 -18.44
CA THR A 29 0.43 -2.72 -19.50
C THR A 29 1.45 -3.70 -20.07
N LYS A 30 2.76 -3.40 -19.90
CA LYS A 30 3.86 -4.22 -20.42
C LYS A 30 4.28 -5.36 -19.50
N ALA A 31 3.69 -5.45 -18.32
CA ALA A 31 4.03 -6.49 -17.34
C ALA A 31 3.68 -7.89 -17.87
N ASN A 32 4.51 -8.88 -17.57
CA ASN A 32 4.21 -10.26 -17.94
C ASN A 32 3.20 -10.86 -16.96
N ILE A 33 1.96 -11.06 -17.42
CA ILE A 33 0.84 -11.57 -16.61
C ILE A 33 1.11 -12.93 -15.95
N ASN A 34 2.06 -13.70 -16.47
CA ASN A 34 2.39 -15.01 -15.92
C ASN A 34 3.31 -14.93 -14.69
N LYS A 35 3.84 -13.76 -14.33
CA LYS A 35 4.73 -13.61 -13.17
C LYS A 35 3.96 -13.73 -11.87
N LEU A 36 4.57 -14.43 -10.92
CA LEU A 36 4.14 -14.52 -9.53
C LEU A 36 5.39 -14.61 -8.65
N GLY A 37 5.54 -13.70 -7.72
CA GLY A 37 6.55 -13.75 -6.67
C GLY A 37 5.88 -13.86 -5.30
N LEU A 38 6.40 -14.69 -4.42
CA LEU A 38 5.91 -14.88 -3.05
C LEU A 38 7.08 -14.88 -2.08
N ALA A 39 7.00 -14.06 -1.04
CA ALA A 39 7.98 -14.02 0.04
C ALA A 39 7.30 -13.95 1.41
N ILE A 40 7.81 -14.73 2.35
CA ILE A 40 7.44 -14.70 3.76
C ILE A 40 8.71 -14.46 4.57
N VAL A 41 8.69 -13.45 5.42
CA VAL A 41 9.72 -13.27 6.45
C VAL A 41 9.16 -13.82 7.75
N ASP A 42 9.81 -14.84 8.30
CA ASP A 42 9.36 -15.50 9.53
C ASP A 42 9.72 -14.71 10.80
N GLU A 43 9.31 -15.23 11.96
CA GLU A 43 9.54 -14.61 13.27
C GLU A 43 11.02 -14.48 13.62
N ASN A 44 11.91 -15.27 13.00
CA ASN A 44 13.35 -15.26 13.19
C ASN A 44 14.09 -14.39 12.16
N GLY A 45 13.36 -13.82 11.17
CA GLY A 45 13.94 -13.01 10.11
C GLY A 45 14.40 -13.80 8.89
N LYS A 46 14.19 -15.13 8.88
CA LYS A 46 14.49 -15.92 7.69
C LYS A 46 13.47 -15.63 6.59
N ILE A 47 13.98 -15.44 5.38
CA ILE A 47 13.14 -15.23 4.20
C ILE A 47 12.91 -16.58 3.52
N HIS A 48 11.65 -16.91 3.33
CA HIS A 48 11.17 -18.04 2.55
C HIS A 48 10.50 -17.48 1.28
N GLU A 49 10.84 -18.01 0.12
CA GLU A 49 10.44 -17.39 -1.13
C GLU A 49 10.29 -18.36 -2.29
N GLU A 50 9.42 -18.00 -3.25
CA GLU A 50 9.20 -18.73 -4.50
C GLU A 50 8.89 -17.77 -5.64
N GLY A 51 9.28 -18.14 -6.85
CA GLY A 51 9.00 -17.43 -8.09
C GLY A 51 9.78 -16.15 -8.28
N GLU A 52 9.17 -15.16 -8.91
CA GLU A 52 9.82 -13.94 -9.41
C GLU A 52 9.97 -12.86 -8.31
N VAL A 53 10.55 -13.22 -7.16
CA VAL A 53 10.66 -12.35 -5.97
C VAL A 53 11.55 -11.13 -6.14
N ASN A 54 12.47 -11.15 -7.11
CA ASN A 54 13.36 -10.04 -7.44
C ASN A 54 12.79 -9.10 -8.49
N GLU A 55 11.63 -9.47 -9.11
CA GLU A 55 10.99 -8.58 -10.08
C GLU A 55 10.67 -7.25 -9.46
N LYS A 56 11.12 -6.17 -10.11
CA LYS A 56 10.80 -4.81 -9.66
C LYS A 56 9.44 -4.39 -10.21
N PHE A 57 8.57 -3.96 -9.33
CA PHE A 57 7.26 -3.42 -9.66
C PHE A 57 6.99 -2.11 -8.89
N ALA A 58 6.07 -1.32 -9.38
CA ALA A 58 5.69 -0.08 -8.72
C ALA A 58 4.87 -0.36 -7.45
N ILE A 59 5.24 0.28 -6.33
CA ILE A 59 4.56 0.14 -5.05
C ILE A 59 3.08 0.56 -5.12
N MET A 60 2.76 1.51 -5.96
CA MET A 60 1.42 2.08 -6.16
C MET A 60 0.70 2.36 -4.83
N SER A 61 -0.55 1.91 -4.67
CA SER A 61 -1.35 2.21 -3.47
C SER A 61 -0.83 1.61 -2.17
N ILE A 62 0.17 0.72 -2.18
CA ILE A 62 0.80 0.23 -0.95
C ILE A 62 1.57 1.36 -0.25
N VAL A 63 2.09 2.33 -1.00
CA VAL A 63 2.79 3.50 -0.43
C VAL A 63 1.94 4.30 0.55
N LYS A 64 0.61 4.24 0.44
CA LYS A 64 -0.32 4.93 1.35
C LYS A 64 -0.13 4.52 2.82
N VAL A 65 0.29 3.27 3.07
CA VAL A 65 0.68 2.80 4.41
C VAL A 65 1.89 3.58 4.93
N ILE A 66 2.89 3.80 4.07
CA ILE A 66 4.11 4.54 4.40
C ILE A 66 3.81 6.03 4.59
N LEU A 67 3.04 6.63 3.67
CA LEU A 67 2.66 8.04 3.79
C LEU A 67 1.91 8.32 5.09
N TYR A 68 0.96 7.46 5.45
CA TYR A 68 0.21 7.61 6.69
C TYR A 68 1.06 7.34 7.93
N LEU A 69 1.98 6.36 7.87
CA LEU A 69 2.98 6.16 8.92
C LEU A 69 3.79 7.43 9.18
N MET A 70 4.32 8.04 8.10
CA MET A 70 5.11 9.27 8.23
C MET A 70 4.27 10.43 8.78
N ALA A 71 2.98 10.52 8.47
CA ALA A 71 2.09 11.49 9.09
C ALA A 71 1.96 11.22 10.60
N LEU A 72 1.74 9.95 11.02
CA LEU A 72 1.68 9.54 12.43
C LEU A 72 2.99 9.76 13.20
N GLU A 73 4.12 9.81 12.53
CA GLU A 73 5.44 10.07 13.12
C GLU A 73 5.73 11.56 13.30
N ASN A 74 5.01 12.44 12.61
CA ASN A 74 5.32 13.88 12.55
C ASN A 74 4.22 14.79 13.08
N TYR A 75 3.03 14.27 13.33
CA TYR A 75 1.86 15.02 13.82
C TYR A 75 1.14 14.27 14.94
N ASP A 76 0.50 15.02 15.83
CA ASP A 76 -0.41 14.44 16.79
C ASP A 76 -1.61 13.80 16.09
N TYR A 77 -2.08 12.68 16.63
CA TYR A 77 -3.16 11.90 16.01
C TYR A 77 -4.44 12.71 15.81
N ASP A 78 -4.82 13.51 16.82
CA ASP A 78 -6.01 14.37 16.74
C ASP A 78 -5.87 15.48 15.70
N GLU A 79 -4.64 15.92 15.42
CA GLU A 79 -4.37 16.85 14.32
C GLU A 79 -4.57 16.17 12.97
N ILE A 80 -4.05 14.96 12.79
CA ILE A 80 -4.28 14.19 11.54
C ILE A 80 -5.76 13.98 11.29
N LEU A 81 -6.55 13.68 12.34
CA LEU A 81 -7.98 13.44 12.22
C LEU A 81 -8.78 14.68 11.76
N LYS A 82 -8.25 15.89 11.88
CA LYS A 82 -8.86 17.09 11.27
C LYS A 82 -8.81 17.06 9.75
N TYR A 83 -7.82 16.38 9.17
CA TYR A 83 -7.56 16.33 7.73
C TYR A 83 -8.08 15.05 7.05
N VAL A 84 -7.98 13.91 7.72
CA VAL A 84 -8.36 12.61 7.17
C VAL A 84 -8.97 11.72 8.24
N GLY A 85 -10.08 11.04 7.90
CA GLY A 85 -10.74 10.08 8.80
C GLY A 85 -10.07 8.70 8.80
N ILE A 86 -10.77 7.74 9.43
CA ILE A 86 -10.31 6.34 9.61
C ILE A 86 -11.41 5.31 9.34
N LYS A 87 -12.52 5.73 8.74
CA LYS A 87 -13.69 4.87 8.50
C LYS A 87 -13.53 4.07 7.19
N PRO A 88 -13.96 2.82 7.13
CA PRO A 88 -14.01 2.08 5.86
C PRO A 88 -14.95 2.76 4.86
N SER A 89 -14.71 2.54 3.56
CA SER A 89 -15.56 3.02 2.48
C SER A 89 -16.15 1.84 1.71
N SER A 90 -17.42 1.95 1.36
CA SER A 90 -18.11 1.04 0.43
C SER A 90 -17.95 1.45 -1.03
N LYS A 91 -17.25 2.57 -1.30
CA LYS A 91 -17.07 3.14 -2.64
C LYS A 91 -15.71 2.84 -3.20
N ALA A 92 -15.56 2.99 -4.52
CA ALA A 92 -14.28 2.85 -5.20
C ALA A 92 -13.25 3.84 -4.63
N TYR A 93 -11.98 3.43 -4.63
CA TYR A 93 -10.85 4.19 -4.04
C TYR A 93 -10.59 5.57 -4.67
N ASN A 94 -11.16 5.82 -5.85
CA ASN A 94 -11.07 7.07 -6.61
C ASN A 94 -12.41 7.83 -6.67
N SER A 95 -13.39 7.49 -5.82
CA SER A 95 -14.68 8.17 -5.76
C SER A 95 -14.56 9.58 -5.16
N LEU A 96 -15.21 10.56 -5.79
CA LEU A 96 -15.36 11.94 -5.28
C LEU A 96 -16.55 12.11 -4.33
N LEU A 97 -17.49 11.15 -4.33
CA LEU A 97 -18.78 11.28 -3.63
C LEU A 97 -18.62 11.53 -2.12
N ASP A 98 -17.63 10.88 -1.48
CA ASP A 98 -17.41 11.07 -0.04
C ASP A 98 -16.90 12.48 0.29
N LEU A 99 -16.21 13.15 -0.65
CA LEU A 99 -15.75 14.54 -0.47
C LEU A 99 -16.86 15.57 -0.71
N GLU A 100 -17.82 15.25 -1.56
CA GLU A 100 -18.91 16.18 -1.92
C GLU A 100 -20.07 16.08 -0.96
N MET A 101 -20.44 14.85 -0.53
CA MET A 101 -21.62 14.55 0.29
C MET A 101 -21.30 14.30 1.77
N GLY A 102 -20.04 14.10 2.14
CA GLY A 102 -19.64 13.87 3.52
C GLY A 102 -19.81 15.14 4.39
N GLU A 103 -20.33 14.99 5.60
CA GLU A 103 -20.52 16.11 6.55
C GLU A 103 -19.22 16.88 6.81
N ASP A 104 -18.11 16.16 7.00
CA ASP A 104 -16.80 16.73 7.30
C ASP A 104 -16.04 17.24 6.07
N LYS A 105 -16.52 16.96 4.86
CA LYS A 105 -15.89 17.33 3.56
C LYS A 105 -14.41 16.95 3.44
N LYS A 106 -13.95 16.00 4.24
CA LYS A 106 -12.58 15.44 4.26
C LYS A 106 -12.59 13.96 3.84
N PRO A 107 -11.43 13.42 3.43
CA PRO A 107 -11.34 12.00 3.07
C PRO A 107 -11.71 11.08 4.24
N ILE A 108 -12.48 10.04 3.96
CA ILE A 108 -13.00 9.11 4.97
C ILE A 108 -11.91 8.22 5.61
N ASN A 109 -10.83 7.90 4.86
CA ASN A 109 -9.63 7.21 5.37
C ASN A 109 -8.39 7.53 4.52
N PRO A 110 -7.17 7.22 5.02
CA PRO A 110 -5.92 7.54 4.31
C PRO A 110 -5.61 6.61 3.13
N PHE A 111 -6.36 5.53 2.91
CA PHE A 111 -6.05 4.51 1.91
C PHE A 111 -6.85 4.66 0.61
N ILE A 112 -7.84 5.56 0.56
CA ILE A 112 -8.40 6.07 -0.70
C ILE A 112 -7.50 7.18 -1.29
N ASN A 113 -7.65 7.49 -2.58
CA ASN A 113 -6.77 8.46 -3.25
C ASN A 113 -6.83 9.84 -2.60
N ALA A 114 -8.01 10.36 -2.32
CA ALA A 114 -8.18 11.64 -1.65
C ALA A 114 -7.45 11.69 -0.28
N GLY A 115 -7.51 10.60 0.50
CA GLY A 115 -6.81 10.50 1.79
C GLY A 115 -5.29 10.47 1.64
N ALA A 116 -4.79 9.78 0.63
CA ALA A 116 -3.36 9.73 0.34
C ALA A 116 -2.81 11.09 -0.16
N ILE A 117 -3.60 11.82 -0.95
CA ILE A 117 -3.28 13.20 -1.38
C ILE A 117 -3.20 14.12 -0.15
N VAL A 118 -4.13 14.00 0.78
CA VAL A 118 -4.12 14.77 2.03
C VAL A 118 -2.91 14.40 2.91
N THR A 119 -2.60 13.11 3.05
CA THR A 119 -1.39 12.70 3.78
C THR A 119 -0.12 13.20 3.11
N SER A 120 -0.04 13.22 1.78
CA SER A 120 1.08 13.83 1.05
C SER A 120 1.18 15.33 1.32
N TYR A 121 0.05 16.03 1.43
CA TYR A 121 0.01 17.45 1.82
C TYR A 121 0.53 17.66 3.25
N LEU A 122 0.15 16.85 4.22
CA LEU A 122 0.70 16.92 5.58
C LEU A 122 2.22 16.75 5.57
N LEU A 123 2.75 15.78 4.77
CA LEU A 123 4.19 15.61 4.64
C LEU A 123 4.85 16.82 3.97
N PHE A 124 4.22 17.42 2.96
CA PHE A 124 4.71 18.68 2.37
C PHE A 124 4.76 19.80 3.40
N LYS A 125 3.74 19.99 4.21
CA LYS A 125 3.75 20.98 5.31
C LYS A 125 4.92 20.77 6.27
N LYS A 126 5.35 19.52 6.48
CA LYS A 126 6.45 19.17 7.39
C LYS A 126 7.83 19.31 6.75
N PHE A 127 7.98 18.89 5.50
CA PHE A 127 9.29 18.69 4.87
C PHE A 127 9.54 19.63 3.67
N ALA A 128 8.53 20.38 3.22
CA ALA A 128 8.59 21.27 2.05
C ALA A 128 9.21 20.57 0.83
N ASP A 129 10.21 21.19 0.19
CA ASP A 129 10.86 20.64 -1.01
C ASP A 129 11.56 19.30 -0.80
N LYS A 130 11.85 18.93 0.45
CA LYS A 130 12.46 17.63 0.80
C LYS A 130 11.48 16.49 0.94
N THR A 131 10.18 16.71 0.71
CA THR A 131 9.13 15.70 0.95
C THR A 131 9.39 14.40 0.22
N VAL A 132 9.69 14.45 -1.07
CA VAL A 132 9.95 13.24 -1.88
C VAL A 132 11.19 12.50 -1.40
N GLU A 133 12.27 13.22 -1.10
CA GLU A 133 13.50 12.66 -0.53
C GLU A 133 13.22 11.92 0.78
N LYS A 134 12.47 12.54 1.70
CA LYS A 134 12.08 11.95 2.98
C LYS A 134 11.20 10.69 2.83
N ILE A 135 10.29 10.68 1.86
CA ILE A 135 9.48 9.49 1.55
C ILE A 135 10.39 8.34 1.05
N ILE A 136 11.34 8.62 0.16
CA ILE A 136 12.29 7.64 -0.35
C ILE A 136 13.17 7.10 0.79
N GLU A 137 13.78 7.97 1.58
CA GLU A 137 14.62 7.60 2.73
C GLU A 137 13.85 6.72 3.71
N ARG A 138 12.62 7.10 4.05
CA ARG A 138 11.80 6.31 4.97
C ARG A 138 11.43 4.96 4.39
N THR A 139 11.09 4.88 3.11
CA THR A 139 10.79 3.62 2.42
C THR A 139 12.01 2.70 2.41
N ARG A 140 13.19 3.23 2.11
CA ARG A 140 14.46 2.48 2.16
C ARG A 140 14.72 1.88 3.55
N THR A 141 14.49 2.66 4.59
CA THR A 141 14.65 2.21 5.99
C THR A 141 13.66 1.09 6.33
N LEU A 142 12.37 1.25 5.98
CA LEU A 142 11.32 0.29 6.30
C LEU A 142 11.47 -1.05 5.58
N MET A 143 12.07 -1.03 4.39
CA MET A 143 12.26 -2.20 3.53
C MET A 143 13.70 -2.74 3.55
N GLU A 144 14.60 -2.09 4.29
CA GLU A 144 16.04 -2.42 4.34
C GLU A 144 16.64 -2.55 2.94
N SER A 145 16.40 -1.55 2.09
CA SER A 145 16.86 -1.52 0.70
C SER A 145 17.30 -0.11 0.27
N PRO A 146 18.59 0.14 0.08
CA PRO A 146 19.12 1.46 -0.27
C PRO A 146 18.80 1.88 -1.71
N ASP A 147 18.50 0.93 -2.60
CA ASP A 147 18.38 1.15 -4.04
C ASP A 147 16.98 1.56 -4.49
N ILE A 148 16.00 1.60 -3.57
CA ILE A 148 14.63 2.01 -3.89
C ILE A 148 14.63 3.45 -4.39
N ASN A 149 14.05 3.65 -5.58
CA ASN A 149 13.80 4.96 -6.17
C ASN A 149 12.56 4.88 -7.05
N TYR A 150 12.06 6.02 -7.53
CA TYR A 150 10.89 6.05 -8.40
C TYR A 150 11.26 5.93 -9.89
N SER A 151 10.36 5.35 -10.68
CA SER A 151 10.43 5.36 -12.14
C SER A 151 9.96 6.71 -12.68
N LYS A 152 10.85 7.42 -13.41
CA LYS A 152 10.52 8.71 -14.03
C LYS A 152 9.41 8.56 -15.09
N SER A 153 9.51 7.53 -15.95
CA SER A 153 8.52 7.23 -16.97
C SER A 153 7.14 7.01 -16.35
N LEU A 154 7.05 6.22 -15.26
CA LEU A 154 5.77 5.98 -14.59
C LEU A 154 5.22 7.24 -13.92
N VAL A 155 6.06 8.15 -13.41
CA VAL A 155 5.60 9.45 -12.91
C VAL A 155 4.97 10.27 -14.03
N GLU A 156 5.64 10.37 -15.18
CA GLU A 156 5.16 11.13 -16.34
C GLU A 156 3.81 10.58 -16.84
N THR A 157 3.71 9.25 -17.04
CA THR A 157 2.47 8.61 -17.49
C THR A 157 1.36 8.71 -16.44
N SER A 158 1.68 8.60 -15.14
CA SER A 158 0.69 8.77 -14.06
C SER A 158 0.16 10.19 -13.99
N MET A 159 1.00 11.20 -14.17
CA MET A 159 0.56 12.60 -14.21
C MET A 159 -0.30 12.91 -15.42
N ALA A 160 -0.02 12.27 -16.57
CA ALA A 160 -0.80 12.47 -17.82
C ALA A 160 -2.24 11.96 -17.72
N VAL A 161 -2.52 10.99 -16.81
CA VAL A 161 -3.87 10.41 -16.62
C VAL A 161 -4.46 10.76 -15.25
N ALA A 162 -3.98 11.83 -14.60
CA ALA A 162 -4.31 12.17 -13.22
C ALA A 162 -5.60 13.01 -13.04
N ASP A 163 -6.46 13.13 -14.07
CA ASP A 163 -7.64 14.01 -14.04
C ASP A 163 -8.51 13.82 -12.79
N SER A 164 -8.83 12.59 -12.43
CA SER A 164 -9.59 12.29 -11.22
C SER A 164 -8.87 12.76 -9.95
N ASN A 165 -7.54 12.61 -9.87
CA ASN A 165 -6.76 13.07 -8.73
C ASN A 165 -6.69 14.60 -8.69
N PHE A 166 -6.62 15.28 -9.84
CA PHE A 166 -6.75 16.74 -9.94
C PHE A 166 -8.11 17.22 -9.42
N ALA A 167 -9.19 16.60 -9.86
CA ALA A 167 -10.54 16.90 -9.40
C ALA A 167 -10.67 16.76 -7.87
N MET A 168 -10.14 15.65 -7.29
CA MET A 168 -10.08 15.47 -5.84
C MET A 168 -9.27 16.56 -5.15
N THR A 169 -8.10 16.91 -5.69
CA THR A 169 -7.22 17.93 -5.09
C THR A 169 -7.88 19.29 -5.10
N TYR A 170 -8.53 19.70 -6.20
CA TYR A 170 -9.26 20.97 -6.25
C TYR A 170 -10.48 20.99 -5.32
N THR A 171 -11.20 19.85 -5.20
CA THR A 171 -12.29 19.72 -4.23
C THR A 171 -11.80 19.87 -2.80
N LEU A 172 -10.66 19.25 -2.45
CA LEU A 172 -10.03 19.38 -1.13
C LEU A 172 -9.54 20.82 -0.86
N LYS A 173 -9.02 21.52 -1.87
CA LYS A 173 -8.68 22.96 -1.76
C LYS A 173 -9.92 23.82 -1.55
N LYS A 174 -11.00 23.58 -2.32
CA LYS A 174 -12.31 24.25 -2.13
C LYS A 174 -12.84 24.04 -0.71
N ASN A 175 -12.70 22.84 -0.17
CA ASN A 175 -13.13 22.48 1.19
C ASN A 175 -12.15 22.96 2.29
N LYS A 176 -11.06 23.66 1.93
CA LYS A 176 -10.02 24.18 2.85
C LYS A 176 -9.29 23.09 3.65
N ILE A 177 -9.34 21.83 3.20
CA ILE A 177 -8.53 20.74 3.75
C ILE A 177 -7.07 20.87 3.28
N ILE A 178 -6.87 21.25 2.02
CA ILE A 178 -5.56 21.59 1.45
C ILE A 178 -5.47 23.11 1.29
N GLY A 179 -4.40 23.72 1.78
CA GLY A 179 -4.13 25.16 1.68
C GLY A 179 -3.70 25.60 0.27
N ASN A 180 -3.42 26.90 0.15
CA ASN A 180 -2.91 27.49 -1.09
C ASN A 180 -1.38 27.58 -1.14
N ASP A 181 -0.71 27.01 -0.15
CA ASP A 181 0.74 26.95 0.04
C ASP A 181 1.44 25.96 -0.93
N ILE A 182 0.67 25.17 -1.67
CA ILE A 182 1.15 24.29 -2.73
C ILE A 182 0.16 24.28 -3.91
N SER A 183 0.68 24.20 -5.14
CA SER A 183 -0.17 23.99 -6.31
C SER A 183 -0.75 22.56 -6.34
N ALA A 184 -1.89 22.35 -7.01
CA ALA A 184 -2.43 21.01 -7.19
C ALA A 184 -1.46 20.13 -7.97
N TYR A 185 -0.75 20.68 -8.95
CA TYR A 185 0.24 19.99 -9.75
C TYR A 185 1.41 19.49 -8.89
N ASP A 186 2.02 20.35 -8.10
CA ASP A 186 3.19 19.98 -7.28
C ASP A 186 2.82 18.96 -6.21
N LEU A 187 1.65 19.08 -5.59
CA LEU A 187 1.16 18.09 -4.64
C LEU A 187 0.94 16.73 -5.28
N LEU A 188 0.32 16.68 -6.47
CA LEU A 188 0.12 15.42 -7.19
C LEU A 188 1.44 14.86 -7.71
N LEU A 189 2.41 15.68 -8.06
CA LEU A 189 3.75 15.24 -8.43
C LEU A 189 4.44 14.53 -7.26
N ILE A 190 4.31 15.04 -6.02
CA ILE A 190 4.79 14.35 -4.81
C ILE A 190 4.11 12.97 -4.67
N TYR A 191 2.79 12.92 -4.77
CA TYR A 191 2.02 11.69 -4.65
C TYR A 191 2.34 10.68 -5.75
N CYS A 192 2.44 11.11 -7.01
CA CYS A 192 2.81 10.23 -8.13
C CYS A 192 4.23 9.68 -8.00
N LYS A 193 5.20 10.50 -7.56
CA LYS A 193 6.56 10.02 -7.27
C LYS A 193 6.56 8.96 -6.17
N ALA A 194 5.78 9.14 -5.11
CA ALA A 194 5.64 8.15 -4.06
C ALA A 194 5.01 6.84 -4.57
N CYS A 195 3.95 6.91 -5.39
CA CYS A 195 3.31 5.73 -6.01
C CYS A 195 4.23 5.00 -6.98
N SER A 196 5.15 5.70 -7.62
CA SER A 196 6.07 5.17 -8.64
C SER A 196 7.37 4.58 -8.08
N LEU A 197 7.51 4.44 -6.74
CA LEU A 197 8.66 3.77 -6.13
C LEU A 197 8.72 2.31 -6.59
N MET A 198 9.90 1.90 -7.07
CA MET A 198 10.15 0.56 -7.59
C MET A 198 10.69 -0.34 -6.48
N ILE A 199 9.92 -1.37 -6.17
CA ILE A 199 10.20 -2.33 -5.10
C ILE A 199 10.10 -3.76 -5.62
N ASN A 200 10.51 -4.74 -4.82
CA ASN A 200 10.30 -6.16 -5.08
C ASN A 200 9.55 -6.85 -3.92
N THR A 201 9.24 -8.12 -4.11
CA THR A 201 8.45 -8.90 -3.15
C THR A 201 9.17 -9.10 -1.81
N ARG A 202 10.50 -9.29 -1.82
CA ARG A 202 11.29 -9.42 -0.58
C ARG A 202 11.28 -8.15 0.26
N GLU A 203 11.51 -7.01 -0.38
CA GLU A 203 11.49 -5.69 0.25
C GLU A 203 10.13 -5.44 0.92
N LEU A 204 9.07 -5.81 0.22
CA LEU A 204 7.71 -5.65 0.73
C LEU A 204 7.42 -6.61 1.91
N ALA A 205 7.91 -7.86 1.87
CA ALA A 205 7.76 -8.83 2.96
C ALA A 205 8.51 -8.40 4.23
N LYS A 206 9.68 -7.76 4.11
CA LYS A 206 10.40 -7.18 5.26
C LYS A 206 9.58 -6.09 5.93
N PHE A 207 8.97 -5.18 5.16
CA PHE A 207 8.09 -4.15 5.71
C PHE A 207 6.86 -4.77 6.41
N ALA A 208 6.26 -5.80 5.81
CA ALA A 208 5.16 -6.54 6.44
C ALA A 208 5.57 -7.14 7.79
N SER A 209 6.74 -7.78 7.85
CA SER A 209 7.27 -8.40 9.07
C SER A 209 7.56 -7.35 10.15
N LEU A 210 8.13 -6.21 9.78
CA LEU A 210 8.35 -5.09 10.71
C LEU A 210 7.03 -4.67 11.38
N LEU A 211 5.95 -4.50 10.62
CA LEU A 211 4.62 -4.16 11.16
C LEU A 211 4.03 -5.29 12.00
N SER A 212 4.20 -6.55 11.60
CA SER A 212 3.71 -7.73 12.31
C SER A 212 4.37 -7.90 13.68
N ARG A 213 5.60 -7.40 13.84
CA ARG A 213 6.40 -7.43 15.09
C ARG A 213 6.27 -6.16 15.92
N GLY A 214 5.19 -5.39 15.72
CA GLY A 214 4.97 -4.15 16.47
C GLY A 214 6.00 -3.06 16.14
N GLY A 215 6.59 -3.08 14.96
CA GLY A 215 7.56 -2.09 14.49
C GLY A 215 9.02 -2.33 14.95
N LYS A 216 9.34 -3.51 15.51
CA LYS A 216 10.72 -3.91 15.86
C LYS A 216 11.40 -4.65 14.71
N ASN A 217 12.65 -4.28 14.41
CA ASN A 217 13.49 -5.06 13.52
C ASN A 217 14.03 -6.33 14.21
N TYR A 218 14.81 -7.16 13.50
CA TYR A 218 15.37 -8.41 14.04
C TYR A 218 16.50 -8.21 15.06
N LYS A 219 17.02 -6.99 15.18
CA LYS A 219 17.99 -6.62 16.22
C LYS A 219 17.32 -6.13 17.50
N GLY A 220 15.97 -6.09 17.53
CA GLY A 220 15.19 -5.59 18.65
C GLY A 220 15.03 -4.06 18.68
N GLU A 221 15.54 -3.35 17.68
CA GLU A 221 15.42 -1.89 17.57
C GLU A 221 14.02 -1.48 17.14
N GLN A 222 13.45 -0.50 17.82
CA GLN A 222 12.12 0.04 17.51
C GLN A 222 12.22 1.02 16.34
N ILE A 223 11.90 0.56 15.14
CA ILE A 223 11.93 1.34 13.87
C ILE A 223 10.64 2.14 13.66
N VAL A 224 9.51 1.57 14.05
CA VAL A 224 8.17 2.18 14.05
C VAL A 224 7.60 2.00 15.46
N SER A 225 7.00 3.03 16.05
CA SER A 225 6.39 2.86 17.37
C SER A 225 5.32 1.77 17.34
N GLU A 226 5.20 0.99 18.41
CA GLU A 226 4.21 -0.10 18.53
C GLU A 226 2.79 0.41 18.27
N LYS A 227 2.47 1.60 18.82
CA LYS A 227 1.17 2.27 18.63
C LYS A 227 0.91 2.61 17.16
N ASN A 228 1.91 3.06 16.40
CA ASN A 228 1.76 3.36 14.98
C ASN A 228 1.65 2.08 14.15
N ALA A 229 2.45 1.05 14.45
CA ALA A 229 2.33 -0.26 13.82
C ALA A 229 0.92 -0.86 14.03
N GLN A 230 0.37 -0.77 15.25
CA GLN A 230 -1.00 -1.19 15.55
C GLN A 230 -2.03 -0.41 14.73
N LYS A 231 -1.96 0.94 14.69
CA LYS A 231 -2.90 1.77 13.90
C LYS A 231 -2.88 1.41 12.42
N LEU A 232 -1.68 1.20 11.85
CA LEU A 232 -1.55 0.78 10.45
C LEU A 232 -2.20 -0.57 10.19
N ARG A 233 -1.95 -1.57 11.06
CA ARG A 233 -2.56 -2.90 10.93
C ARG A 233 -4.07 -2.84 11.02
N VAL A 234 -4.64 -2.02 11.91
CA VAL A 234 -6.11 -1.80 11.99
C VAL A 234 -6.63 -1.22 10.68
N LEU A 235 -6.00 -0.18 10.14
CA LEU A 235 -6.42 0.41 8.86
C LEU A 235 -6.22 -0.55 7.68
N MET A 236 -5.18 -1.36 7.68
CA MET A 236 -4.98 -2.40 6.67
C MET A 236 -6.09 -3.46 6.72
N ALA A 237 -6.57 -3.83 7.92
CA ALA A 237 -7.68 -4.77 8.08
C ALA A 237 -9.01 -4.20 7.58
N THR A 238 -9.28 -2.90 7.85
CA THR A 238 -10.59 -2.28 7.60
C THR A 238 -10.70 -1.54 6.26
N CYS A 239 -9.57 -1.11 5.68
CA CYS A 239 -9.55 -0.23 4.49
C CYS A 239 -8.54 -0.70 3.42
N GLY A 240 -7.78 -1.75 3.67
CA GLY A 240 -6.58 -2.06 2.88
C GLY A 240 -6.85 -2.63 1.49
N THR A 241 -7.96 -3.32 1.29
CA THR A 241 -8.39 -3.93 0.02
C THR A 241 -9.61 -3.21 -0.58
N TYR A 242 -9.72 -1.90 -0.29
CA TYR A 242 -10.77 -1.01 -0.80
C TYR A 242 -12.17 -1.44 -0.36
N ASN A 243 -13.14 -1.47 -1.28
CA ASN A 243 -14.50 -1.94 -1.02
C ASN A 243 -14.63 -3.48 -0.92
N PHE A 244 -13.52 -4.21 -1.01
CA PHE A 244 -13.44 -5.67 -0.81
C PHE A 244 -12.96 -6.04 0.62
N ALA A 245 -12.84 -5.09 1.54
CA ALA A 245 -12.24 -5.33 2.85
C ALA A 245 -13.06 -6.32 3.72
N GLY A 246 -14.38 -6.30 3.60
CA GLY A 246 -15.26 -7.23 4.32
C GLY A 246 -15.10 -8.68 3.85
N GLU A 247 -15.20 -8.91 2.55
CA GLU A 247 -15.02 -10.23 1.93
C GLU A 247 -13.60 -10.75 2.16
N PHE A 248 -12.59 -9.86 2.07
CA PHE A 248 -11.21 -10.23 2.36
C PHE A 248 -11.03 -10.64 3.83
N ALA A 249 -11.68 -9.96 4.77
CA ALA A 249 -11.65 -10.33 6.18
C ALA A 249 -12.28 -11.72 6.41
N MET A 250 -13.39 -12.03 5.74
CA MET A 250 -14.03 -13.35 5.82
C MET A 250 -13.19 -14.45 5.16
N ASP A 251 -12.59 -14.17 4.00
CA ASP A 251 -11.88 -15.16 3.19
C ASP A 251 -10.44 -15.39 3.64
N VAL A 252 -9.75 -14.36 4.09
CA VAL A 252 -8.30 -14.37 4.40
C VAL A 252 -8.03 -14.05 5.86
N GLY A 253 -8.75 -13.09 6.43
CA GLY A 253 -8.65 -12.73 7.83
C GLY A 253 -7.33 -12.08 8.25
N LEU A 254 -6.64 -11.41 7.35
CA LEU A 254 -5.35 -10.73 7.61
C LEU A 254 -5.42 -9.22 7.35
N PRO A 255 -4.75 -8.39 8.15
CA PRO A 255 -4.52 -7.00 7.78
C PRO A 255 -3.63 -6.94 6.52
N ALA A 256 -4.17 -6.39 5.41
CA ALA A 256 -3.47 -6.37 4.13
C ALA A 256 -3.61 -5.05 3.40
N LYS A 257 -2.72 -4.76 2.44
CA LYS A 257 -2.85 -3.63 1.51
C LYS A 257 -2.45 -4.05 0.10
N SER A 258 -3.35 -3.81 -0.84
CA SER A 258 -3.15 -4.06 -2.26
C SER A 258 -2.71 -2.81 -3.02
N GLY A 259 -2.06 -3.02 -4.17
CA GLY A 259 -1.70 -1.98 -5.11
C GLY A 259 -1.88 -2.44 -6.56
N VAL A 260 -2.37 -1.54 -7.41
CA VAL A 260 -2.59 -1.83 -8.85
C VAL A 260 -1.31 -2.14 -9.63
N GLY A 261 -0.14 -1.95 -9.00
CA GLY A 261 1.14 -2.45 -9.53
C GLY A 261 1.32 -3.97 -9.43
N GLY A 262 0.35 -4.68 -8.86
CA GLY A 262 0.36 -6.14 -8.69
C GLY A 262 0.88 -6.62 -7.33
N GLY A 263 1.28 -5.72 -6.46
CA GLY A 263 1.75 -6.04 -5.10
C GLY A 263 0.62 -6.19 -4.08
N LEU A 264 0.82 -7.10 -3.13
CA LEU A 264 -0.04 -7.29 -1.96
C LEU A 264 0.84 -7.57 -0.74
N ILE A 265 0.66 -6.79 0.33
CA ILE A 265 1.32 -6.92 1.62
C ILE A 265 0.32 -7.38 2.66
N ALA A 266 0.69 -8.33 3.53
CA ALA A 266 -0.11 -8.75 4.67
C ALA A 266 0.72 -8.92 5.94
N THR A 267 0.11 -8.58 7.08
CA THR A 267 0.69 -8.71 8.41
C THR A 267 -0.03 -9.78 9.21
N THR A 268 0.66 -10.40 10.17
CA THR A 268 0.09 -11.45 11.01
C THR A 268 0.26 -11.14 12.50
N ASN A 269 -0.45 -11.86 13.36
CA ASN A 269 -0.23 -11.81 14.81
C ASN A 269 0.92 -12.73 15.27
N LYS A 270 1.47 -13.54 14.35
CA LYS A 270 2.58 -14.47 14.61
C LYS A 270 3.95 -13.89 14.24
N GLY A 271 4.05 -12.58 13.98
CA GLY A 271 5.30 -11.93 13.59
C GLY A 271 5.73 -12.17 12.13
N LEU A 272 4.97 -12.96 11.36
CA LEU A 272 5.27 -13.21 9.96
C LEU A 272 4.89 -11.99 9.11
N GLY A 273 5.74 -11.63 8.16
CA GLY A 273 5.43 -10.67 7.10
C GLY A 273 5.28 -11.38 5.78
N ILE A 274 4.16 -11.17 5.09
CA ILE A 274 3.85 -11.83 3.82
C ILE A 274 3.73 -10.79 2.73
N ALA A 275 4.37 -11.03 1.60
CA ALA A 275 4.18 -10.24 0.39
C ALA A 275 4.07 -11.16 -0.82
N ALA A 276 3.21 -10.78 -1.76
CA ALA A 276 3.09 -11.44 -3.04
C ALA A 276 2.95 -10.40 -4.16
N TYR A 277 3.42 -10.75 -5.34
CA TYR A 277 3.35 -9.93 -6.55
C TYR A 277 2.83 -10.77 -7.70
N SER A 278 1.84 -10.27 -8.41
CA SER A 278 1.42 -10.70 -9.75
C SER A 278 0.65 -9.56 -10.41
N PRO A 279 0.94 -9.19 -11.68
CA PRO A 279 0.37 -7.99 -12.29
C PRO A 279 -1.10 -8.12 -12.69
N GLY A 280 -1.66 -9.33 -12.74
CA GLY A 280 -3.07 -9.56 -13.06
C GLY A 280 -4.00 -9.16 -11.92
N LEU A 281 -4.90 -8.20 -12.18
CA LEU A 281 -5.86 -7.67 -11.22
C LEU A 281 -7.25 -8.27 -11.41
N ASP A 282 -8.05 -8.29 -10.33
CA ASP A 282 -9.49 -8.50 -10.36
C ASP A 282 -10.24 -7.22 -10.81
N GLU A 283 -11.56 -7.29 -10.88
CA GLU A 283 -12.41 -6.15 -11.29
C GLU A 283 -12.39 -4.98 -10.29
N LEU A 284 -11.95 -5.20 -9.06
CA LEU A 284 -11.86 -4.20 -8.00
C LEU A 284 -10.45 -3.58 -7.89
N GLY A 285 -9.50 -4.03 -8.73
CA GLY A 285 -8.12 -3.54 -8.76
C GLY A 285 -7.18 -4.22 -7.76
N ASN A 286 -7.56 -5.36 -7.18
CA ASN A 286 -6.69 -6.14 -6.32
C ASN A 286 -5.93 -7.22 -7.12
N PRO A 287 -4.67 -7.51 -6.78
CA PRO A 287 -3.89 -8.58 -7.44
C PRO A 287 -4.51 -9.95 -7.22
N LEU A 288 -5.06 -10.58 -8.28
CA LEU A 288 -5.89 -11.77 -8.18
C LEU A 288 -5.12 -12.98 -7.64
N ALA A 289 -3.99 -13.33 -8.25
CA ALA A 289 -3.19 -14.47 -7.81
C ALA A 289 -2.62 -14.29 -6.38
N PRO A 290 -2.08 -13.12 -5.99
CA PRO A 290 -1.71 -12.82 -4.61
C PRO A 290 -2.84 -12.98 -3.59
N MET A 291 -4.08 -12.58 -3.93
CA MET A 291 -5.25 -12.80 -3.05
C MET A 291 -5.49 -14.29 -2.78
N LYS A 292 -5.40 -15.14 -3.84
CA LYS A 292 -5.54 -16.61 -3.71
C LYS A 292 -4.41 -17.22 -2.89
N VAL A 293 -3.17 -16.75 -3.08
CA VAL A 293 -2.01 -17.17 -2.27
C VAL A 293 -2.24 -16.86 -0.79
N LEU A 294 -2.68 -15.64 -0.45
CA LEU A 294 -2.92 -15.26 0.94
C LEU A 294 -4.04 -16.10 1.58
N LYS A 295 -5.11 -16.38 0.84
CA LYS A 295 -6.18 -17.28 1.32
C LYS A 295 -5.61 -18.64 1.68
N TYR A 296 -4.86 -19.26 0.75
CA TYR A 296 -4.21 -20.56 0.97
C TYR A 296 -3.29 -20.56 2.20
N LEU A 297 -2.43 -19.54 2.31
CA LEU A 297 -1.50 -19.43 3.45
C LEU A 297 -2.23 -19.21 4.76
N SER A 298 -3.27 -18.37 4.78
CA SER A 298 -4.07 -18.11 5.98
C SER A 298 -4.71 -19.38 6.52
N GLU A 299 -5.31 -20.18 5.65
CA GLU A 299 -5.91 -21.46 6.01
C GLU A 299 -4.86 -22.47 6.51
N LYS A 300 -3.76 -22.68 5.73
CA LYS A 300 -2.74 -23.68 6.05
C LYS A 300 -1.93 -23.41 7.30
N LEU A 301 -1.68 -22.12 7.59
CA LEU A 301 -0.88 -21.67 8.74
C LEU A 301 -1.72 -21.17 9.91
N ASN A 302 -3.05 -21.20 9.77
CA ASN A 302 -4.00 -20.66 10.76
C ASN A 302 -3.61 -19.22 11.17
N LEU A 303 -3.63 -18.30 10.20
CA LEU A 303 -3.14 -16.93 10.37
C LEU A 303 -4.25 -15.90 10.60
N SER A 304 -5.52 -16.24 10.39
CA SER A 304 -6.63 -15.31 10.62
C SER A 304 -6.53 -14.66 11.99
N ILE A 305 -6.79 -13.35 12.04
CA ILE A 305 -6.83 -12.57 13.29
C ILE A 305 -8.20 -12.59 13.97
N TYR A 306 -9.18 -13.25 13.35
CA TYR A 306 -10.56 -13.36 13.81
C TYR A 306 -10.87 -14.72 14.41
#